data_7a9d14dc201a33ea5a3c9c05862fb6a2
#
_entry.id   7a9d14dc201a33ea5a3c9c05862fb6a2
#
_cell.length_a   1.000
_cell.length_b   1.000
_cell.length_c   1.000
_cell.angle_alpha   90.00
_cell.angle_beta   90.00
_cell.angle_gamma   90.00
#
_symmetry.space_group_name_H-M   'P 1'
#
loop_
_entity.id
_entity.type
_entity.pdbx_description
1 polymer ?
#
loop_
_entity_poly.entity_id
_entity_poly.type
_entity_poly.pdbx_seq_one_letter_code
_entity_poly.pdbx_strand_id
1 'polypeptide(L)'
;MIPFLRKQFNNSFTPEKYQAFLRRIDDLCGTHVQFRLSETPCFFPKSLLERMARDGKELIRQLVESPEYRAKSDLAVPAEFKVPNEPNHPMFVQVDFGLVRDANGELQPKLVELQAFPSLYAYQGPLAEAYLDVYGLRAAGCGFRALADPTLASAPGELKYFLGGLDQSAYRELLRRSIVGGHDPENVILMEIDPLHQKTLPDFLLTEKMLGVRTVDIVDIKKEGSRLYYERDGKRVPILRIYNRTIVDELERKGVNFGFDWRDELDVEWAGHPNWYFRISKFSIPYLKHESVPKTWFLDRLPEIPRDLENYALKPLYSFAGLGVVIAPAKEDIAAIPAEKRPYYILQERLHFEPVIETPFGGTKAEVRVMYVWLEELTAVLTIIRMGRGLMMGVDHNKNMEWVGASAAFYLE
;
A
#
# COMPACT_ATOMS: atom_id res chain seq x y z
N MET A 1 13.98 -6.42 -13.86
CA MET A 1 14.80 -5.17 -13.77
C MET A 1 15.28 -4.73 -15.13
N ILE A 2 15.49 -3.45 -15.34
CA ILE A 2 16.15 -2.92 -16.53
C ILE A 2 17.66 -2.84 -16.22
N PRO A 3 18.50 -3.78 -16.74
CA PRO A 3 19.86 -3.97 -16.22
C PRO A 3 20.78 -2.76 -16.42
N PHE A 4 20.69 -2.07 -17.57
CA PHE A 4 21.55 -0.92 -17.85
C PHE A 4 21.26 0.27 -16.91
N LEU A 5 19.97 0.56 -16.62
CA LEU A 5 19.59 1.60 -15.65
C LEU A 5 20.08 1.25 -14.25
N ARG A 6 19.98 -0.03 -13.86
CA ARG A 6 20.46 -0.52 -12.59
C ARG A 6 21.96 -0.31 -12.43
N LYS A 7 22.75 -0.75 -13.42
CA LYS A 7 24.21 -0.59 -13.43
C LYS A 7 24.60 0.89 -13.40
N GLN A 8 23.94 1.71 -14.20
CA GLN A 8 24.19 3.15 -14.28
C GLN A 8 23.90 3.84 -12.93
N PHE A 9 22.78 3.53 -12.30
CA PHE A 9 22.44 4.07 -10.99
C PHE A 9 23.50 3.65 -9.94
N ASN A 10 23.86 2.37 -9.86
CA ASN A 10 24.86 1.90 -8.91
C ASN A 10 26.19 2.60 -9.06
N ASN A 11 26.63 2.87 -10.32
CA ASN A 11 27.87 3.57 -10.59
C ASN A 11 27.83 5.08 -10.27
N SER A 12 26.63 5.69 -10.28
CA SER A 12 26.43 7.12 -10.02
C SER A 12 26.08 7.44 -8.58
N PHE A 13 25.83 6.43 -7.77
CA PHE A 13 25.46 6.60 -6.36
C PHE A 13 26.63 7.15 -5.54
N THR A 14 26.32 8.08 -4.65
CA THR A 14 27.22 8.49 -3.56
C THR A 14 26.41 8.68 -2.26
N PRO A 15 27.06 8.51 -1.07
CA PRO A 15 26.40 8.77 0.21
C PRO A 15 25.84 10.19 0.31
N GLU A 16 26.50 11.18 -0.26
CA GLU A 16 26.09 12.60 -0.24
C GLU A 16 24.78 12.79 -1.00
N LYS A 17 24.60 12.13 -2.15
CA LYS A 17 23.34 12.13 -2.89
C LYS A 17 22.22 11.50 -2.07
N TYR A 18 22.51 10.41 -1.36
CA TYR A 18 21.51 9.80 -0.49
C TYR A 18 21.09 10.75 0.64
N GLN A 19 22.03 11.41 1.28
CA GLN A 19 21.72 12.43 2.30
C GLN A 19 20.93 13.61 1.71
N ALA A 20 21.24 14.03 0.49
CA ALA A 20 20.49 15.06 -0.21
C ALA A 20 19.05 14.59 -0.54
N PHE A 21 18.88 13.31 -0.92
CA PHE A 21 17.57 12.70 -1.15
C PHE A 21 16.72 12.68 0.13
N LEU A 22 17.30 12.27 1.28
CA LEU A 22 16.59 12.28 2.56
C LEU A 22 16.12 13.69 2.94
N ARG A 23 17.00 14.70 2.81
CA ARG A 23 16.61 16.10 3.05
C ARG A 23 15.52 16.55 2.07
N ARG A 24 15.64 16.21 0.79
CA ARG A 24 14.66 16.60 -0.24
C ARG A 24 13.26 16.08 0.06
N ILE A 25 13.14 14.83 0.50
CA ILE A 25 11.83 14.26 0.84
C ILE A 25 11.26 14.85 2.12
N ASP A 26 12.10 15.10 3.15
CA ASP A 26 11.68 15.78 4.37
C ASP A 26 11.15 17.19 4.06
N ASP A 27 11.84 17.96 3.20
CA ASP A 27 11.41 19.30 2.75
C ASP A 27 10.08 19.26 1.99
N LEU A 28 9.90 18.27 1.11
CA LEU A 28 8.64 18.09 0.37
C LEU A 28 7.46 17.79 1.30
N CYS A 29 7.69 16.94 2.30
CA CYS A 29 6.70 16.53 3.29
C CYS A 29 6.44 17.59 4.38
N GLY A 30 7.40 18.46 4.64
CA GLY A 30 7.35 19.41 5.77
C GLY A 30 7.55 18.73 7.12
N THR A 31 8.06 17.50 7.16
CA THR A 31 8.37 16.72 8.36
C THR A 31 9.39 15.64 8.05
N HIS A 32 10.05 15.13 9.09
CA HIS A 32 10.98 14.01 8.95
C HIS A 32 10.23 12.68 8.67
N VAL A 33 10.68 11.97 7.66
CA VAL A 33 10.18 10.61 7.32
C VAL A 33 10.84 9.59 8.25
N GLN A 34 10.07 9.02 9.16
CA GLN A 34 10.58 8.15 10.23
C GLN A 34 10.89 6.71 9.79
N PHE A 35 10.37 6.25 8.65
CA PHE A 35 10.63 4.91 8.16
C PHE A 35 11.82 4.89 7.19
N ARG A 36 12.48 3.72 7.11
CA ARG A 36 13.66 3.52 6.26
C ARG A 36 13.31 3.72 4.79
N LEU A 37 14.00 4.67 4.12
CA LEU A 37 13.98 4.84 2.66
C LEU A 37 15.18 4.15 2.03
N SER A 38 14.98 3.52 0.89
CA SER A 38 16.07 2.88 0.16
C SER A 38 16.98 3.92 -0.50
N GLU A 39 18.26 3.62 -0.58
CA GLU A 39 19.26 4.39 -1.33
C GLU A 39 18.93 4.44 -2.83
N THR A 40 18.11 3.51 -3.29
CA THR A 40 17.87 3.30 -4.72
C THR A 40 16.41 3.16 -5.07
N PRO A 41 15.96 3.73 -6.21
CA PRO A 41 14.70 3.34 -6.83
C PRO A 41 14.81 1.98 -7.53
N CYS A 42 13.68 1.46 -8.00
CA CYS A 42 13.59 0.26 -8.81
C CYS A 42 13.27 0.62 -10.26
N PHE A 43 13.90 -0.08 -11.21
CA PHE A 43 13.65 0.10 -12.65
C PHE A 43 13.07 -1.18 -13.21
N PHE A 44 11.75 -1.20 -13.45
CA PHE A 44 11.05 -2.38 -13.96
C PHE A 44 10.68 -2.23 -15.45
N PRO A 45 10.62 -3.34 -16.22
CA PRO A 45 9.98 -3.32 -17.51
C PRO A 45 8.53 -2.82 -17.40
N LYS A 46 8.10 -1.94 -18.31
CA LYS A 46 6.71 -1.43 -18.38
C LYS A 46 5.71 -2.60 -18.39
N SER A 47 5.99 -3.61 -19.21
CA SER A 47 5.13 -4.80 -19.34
C SER A 47 4.92 -5.56 -18.02
N LEU A 48 5.91 -5.60 -17.12
CA LEU A 48 5.78 -6.25 -15.81
C LEU A 48 4.85 -5.44 -14.89
N LEU A 49 5.00 -4.11 -14.85
CA LEU A 49 4.13 -3.24 -14.06
C LEU A 49 2.69 -3.26 -14.58
N GLU A 50 2.51 -3.20 -15.91
CA GLU A 50 1.19 -3.30 -16.54
C GLU A 50 0.54 -4.66 -16.31
N ARG A 51 1.31 -5.75 -16.29
CA ARG A 51 0.81 -7.07 -15.93
C ARG A 51 0.30 -7.08 -14.49
N MET A 52 1.09 -6.62 -13.52
CA MET A 52 0.64 -6.53 -12.12
C MET A 52 -0.59 -5.64 -11.97
N ALA A 53 -0.65 -4.51 -12.71
CA ALA A 53 -1.80 -3.62 -12.70
C ALA A 53 -3.07 -4.29 -13.27
N ARG A 54 -2.94 -5.09 -14.32
CA ARG A 54 -4.06 -5.85 -14.92
C ARG A 54 -4.49 -7.00 -14.00
N ASP A 55 -3.54 -7.80 -13.51
CA ASP A 55 -3.80 -8.94 -12.64
C ASP A 55 -4.49 -8.47 -11.35
N GLY A 56 -4.03 -7.37 -10.74
CA GLY A 56 -4.67 -6.80 -9.56
C GLY A 56 -6.09 -6.28 -9.82
N LYS A 57 -6.35 -5.67 -10.99
CA LYS A 57 -7.73 -5.30 -11.39
C LYS A 57 -8.64 -6.52 -11.47
N GLU A 58 -8.16 -7.61 -12.04
CA GLU A 58 -8.91 -8.85 -12.14
C GLU A 58 -9.24 -9.43 -10.78
N LEU A 59 -8.25 -9.50 -9.89
CA LEU A 59 -8.43 -9.98 -8.52
C LEU A 59 -9.47 -9.14 -7.75
N ILE A 60 -9.40 -7.81 -7.86
CA ILE A 60 -10.36 -6.91 -7.20
C ILE A 60 -11.78 -7.15 -7.74
N ARG A 61 -11.94 -7.25 -9.06
CA ARG A 61 -13.25 -7.49 -9.69
C ARG A 61 -13.84 -8.85 -9.32
N GLN A 62 -13.04 -9.92 -9.27
CA GLN A 62 -13.49 -11.23 -8.80
C GLN A 62 -14.17 -11.17 -7.42
N LEU A 63 -13.69 -10.31 -6.53
CA LEU A 63 -14.27 -10.14 -5.21
C LEU A 63 -15.50 -9.24 -5.23
N VAL A 64 -15.37 -8.05 -5.80
CA VAL A 64 -16.40 -7.00 -5.72
C VAL A 64 -17.62 -7.33 -6.56
N GLU A 65 -17.43 -7.92 -7.74
CA GLU A 65 -18.51 -8.29 -8.67
C GLU A 65 -19.17 -9.64 -8.36
N SER A 66 -18.64 -10.40 -7.39
CA SER A 66 -19.21 -11.70 -6.98
C SER A 66 -20.27 -11.53 -5.89
N PRO A 67 -21.57 -11.77 -6.18
CA PRO A 67 -22.62 -11.76 -5.15
C PRO A 67 -22.37 -12.79 -4.04
N GLU A 68 -21.81 -13.95 -4.39
CA GLU A 68 -21.47 -14.99 -3.42
C GLU A 68 -20.39 -14.52 -2.44
N TYR A 69 -19.32 -13.87 -2.96
CA TYR A 69 -18.27 -13.31 -2.12
C TYR A 69 -18.81 -12.17 -1.25
N ARG A 70 -19.63 -11.28 -1.82
CA ARG A 70 -20.26 -10.17 -1.07
C ARG A 70 -21.02 -10.67 0.14
N ALA A 71 -21.86 -11.71 -0.04
CA ALA A 71 -22.61 -12.31 1.07
C ALA A 71 -21.70 -12.96 2.12
N LYS A 72 -20.62 -13.65 1.69
CA LYS A 72 -19.66 -14.26 2.63
C LYS A 72 -18.84 -13.20 3.39
N SER A 73 -18.44 -12.13 2.71
CA SER A 73 -17.66 -11.05 3.31
C SER A 73 -18.46 -10.18 4.31
N ASP A 74 -19.79 -10.30 4.30
CA ASP A 74 -20.64 -9.67 5.32
C ASP A 74 -20.33 -10.20 6.74
N LEU A 75 -19.95 -11.48 6.83
CA LEU A 75 -19.54 -12.12 8.07
C LEU A 75 -18.16 -11.65 8.56
N ALA A 76 -17.37 -11.05 7.67
CA ALA A 76 -16.06 -10.51 8.00
C ALA A 76 -16.13 -9.14 8.69
N VAL A 77 -17.25 -8.42 8.55
CA VAL A 77 -17.45 -7.11 9.17
C VAL A 77 -18.01 -7.31 10.57
N PRO A 78 -17.26 -6.99 11.63
CA PRO A 78 -17.78 -7.11 12.99
C PRO A 78 -19.01 -6.20 13.19
N ALA A 79 -20.00 -6.68 13.94
CA ALA A 79 -21.27 -5.98 14.10
C ALA A 79 -21.11 -4.57 14.72
N GLU A 80 -20.15 -4.41 15.62
CA GLU A 80 -19.79 -3.17 16.30
C GLU A 80 -19.14 -2.12 15.41
N PHE A 81 -18.58 -2.55 14.25
CA PHE A 81 -17.91 -1.69 13.27
C PHE A 81 -18.65 -1.60 11.93
N LYS A 82 -19.87 -2.13 11.87
CA LYS A 82 -20.65 -2.14 10.62
C LYS A 82 -21.27 -0.76 10.38
N VAL A 83 -20.61 0.01 9.54
CA VAL A 83 -21.06 1.34 9.12
C VAL A 83 -22.20 1.22 8.11
N PRO A 84 -23.30 1.98 8.25
CA PRO A 84 -24.40 1.98 7.29
C PRO A 84 -24.02 2.65 5.95
N ASN A 85 -24.88 2.53 4.94
CA ASN A 85 -24.77 3.20 3.63
C ASN A 85 -23.49 2.82 2.85
N GLU A 86 -23.09 1.54 2.91
CA GLU A 86 -21.91 1.03 2.20
C GLU A 86 -22.08 1.13 0.68
N PRO A 87 -21.10 1.71 -0.05
CA PRO A 87 -21.10 1.74 -1.51
C PRO A 87 -20.85 0.35 -2.11
N ASN A 88 -21.20 0.18 -3.40
CA ASN A 88 -21.06 -1.10 -4.09
C ASN A 88 -19.63 -1.58 -4.28
N HIS A 89 -18.65 -0.69 -4.21
CA HIS A 89 -17.23 -1.01 -4.34
C HIS A 89 -16.38 -0.11 -3.43
N PRO A 90 -15.14 -0.54 -3.07
CA PRO A 90 -14.20 0.30 -2.36
C PRO A 90 -13.68 1.41 -3.27
N MET A 91 -13.38 2.57 -2.70
CA MET A 91 -12.76 3.67 -3.44
C MET A 91 -11.25 3.49 -3.60
N PHE A 92 -10.59 2.90 -2.62
CA PHE A 92 -9.15 2.67 -2.60
C PHE A 92 -8.86 1.20 -2.37
N VAL A 93 -8.01 0.62 -3.21
CA VAL A 93 -7.55 -0.77 -3.06
C VAL A 93 -6.05 -0.82 -3.34
N GLN A 94 -5.37 -1.69 -2.64
CA GLN A 94 -3.95 -1.98 -2.82
C GLN A 94 -3.74 -3.47 -2.95
N VAL A 95 -2.89 -3.88 -3.90
CA VAL A 95 -2.56 -5.28 -4.17
C VAL A 95 -1.04 -5.45 -4.14
N ASP A 96 -0.57 -6.30 -3.25
CA ASP A 96 0.85 -6.54 -3.02
C ASP A 96 1.29 -7.79 -3.80
N PHE A 97 2.31 -7.63 -4.63
CA PHE A 97 2.93 -8.71 -5.39
C PHE A 97 4.37 -8.95 -4.97
N GLY A 98 4.72 -10.23 -4.76
CA GLY A 98 6.08 -10.70 -4.71
C GLY A 98 6.53 -11.18 -6.09
N LEU A 99 7.80 -10.98 -6.43
CA LEU A 99 8.37 -11.47 -7.68
C LEU A 99 9.07 -12.81 -7.44
N VAL A 100 8.65 -13.85 -8.15
CA VAL A 100 9.22 -15.19 -8.10
C VAL A 100 9.68 -15.61 -9.51
N ARG A 101 10.52 -16.65 -9.63
CA ARG A 101 10.81 -17.29 -10.91
C ARG A 101 9.96 -18.52 -11.10
N ASP A 102 9.42 -18.70 -12.30
CA ASP A 102 8.78 -19.95 -12.69
C ASP A 102 9.82 -21.01 -13.12
N ALA A 103 9.33 -22.17 -13.51
CA ALA A 103 10.18 -23.28 -13.97
C ALA A 103 11.03 -22.95 -15.22
N ASN A 104 10.63 -21.93 -16.01
CA ASN A 104 11.35 -21.47 -17.19
C ASN A 104 12.35 -20.36 -16.86
N GLY A 105 12.45 -19.94 -15.60
CA GLY A 105 13.28 -18.83 -15.15
C GLY A 105 12.68 -17.43 -15.37
N GLU A 106 11.43 -17.33 -15.84
CA GLU A 106 10.75 -16.08 -16.08
C GLU A 106 10.20 -15.47 -14.77
N LEU A 107 10.28 -14.15 -14.64
CA LEU A 107 9.73 -13.45 -13.47
C LEU A 107 8.21 -13.42 -13.53
N GLN A 108 7.60 -13.92 -12.46
CA GLN A 108 6.17 -13.99 -12.27
C GLN A 108 5.74 -13.19 -11.04
N PRO A 109 4.76 -12.28 -11.14
CA PRO A 109 4.14 -11.67 -9.98
C PRO A 109 3.25 -12.70 -9.28
N LYS A 110 3.36 -12.80 -7.96
CA LYS A 110 2.50 -13.62 -7.11
C LYS A 110 1.90 -12.77 -6.01
N LEU A 111 0.62 -12.98 -5.74
CA LEU A 111 -0.14 -12.24 -4.74
C LEU A 111 0.40 -12.51 -3.33
N VAL A 112 0.76 -11.47 -2.61
CA VAL A 112 1.11 -11.51 -1.19
C VAL A 112 -0.12 -11.26 -0.32
N GLU A 113 -0.79 -10.14 -0.58
CA GLU A 113 -2.04 -9.73 0.05
C GLU A 113 -2.75 -8.65 -0.78
N LEU A 114 -4.00 -8.39 -0.45
CA LEU A 114 -4.74 -7.23 -0.95
C LEU A 114 -5.53 -6.60 0.21
N GLN A 115 -5.76 -5.29 0.10
CA GLN A 115 -6.46 -4.53 1.14
C GLN A 115 -7.21 -3.34 0.54
N ALA A 116 -8.44 -3.12 1.01
CA ALA A 116 -9.21 -1.92 0.68
C ALA A 116 -9.04 -0.86 1.76
N PHE A 117 -7.84 -0.34 1.87
CA PHE A 117 -7.48 0.69 2.82
C PHE A 117 -6.52 1.68 2.15
N PRO A 118 -6.79 3.01 2.18
CA PRO A 118 -5.90 3.98 1.58
C PRO A 118 -4.64 4.16 2.42
N SER A 119 -3.46 4.10 1.79
CA SER A 119 -2.18 4.38 2.45
C SER A 119 -1.18 4.94 1.46
N LEU A 120 -0.54 6.07 1.81
CA LEU A 120 0.55 6.71 1.08
C LEU A 120 0.18 7.22 -0.32
N TYR A 121 -1.10 7.56 -0.57
CA TYR A 121 -1.53 8.06 -1.88
C TYR A 121 -0.98 9.46 -2.19
N ALA A 122 -0.85 10.34 -1.22
CA ALA A 122 -0.24 11.65 -1.44
C ALA A 122 1.29 11.61 -1.38
N TYR A 123 1.88 10.64 -0.66
CA TYR A 123 3.31 10.54 -0.40
C TYR A 123 4.11 9.96 -1.57
N GLN A 124 3.57 8.95 -2.27
CA GLN A 124 4.36 8.14 -3.20
C GLN A 124 4.85 8.92 -4.45
N GLY A 125 4.04 9.87 -4.94
CA GLY A 125 4.46 10.78 -6.01
C GLY A 125 5.66 11.64 -5.63
N PRO A 126 5.61 12.42 -4.53
CA PRO A 126 6.75 13.17 -4.00
C PRO A 126 8.01 12.33 -3.75
N LEU A 127 7.87 11.07 -3.31
CA LEU A 127 9.01 10.16 -3.17
C LEU A 127 9.67 9.87 -4.52
N ALA A 128 8.88 9.57 -5.56
CA ALA A 128 9.38 9.35 -6.91
C ALA A 128 10.08 10.63 -7.44
N GLU A 129 9.46 11.80 -7.26
CA GLU A 129 10.02 13.09 -7.66
C GLU A 129 11.37 13.37 -6.98
N ALA A 130 11.50 13.08 -5.68
CA ALA A 130 12.76 13.27 -4.97
C ALA A 130 13.90 12.40 -5.55
N TYR A 131 13.62 11.16 -5.97
CA TYR A 131 14.59 10.33 -6.69
C TYR A 131 14.96 10.95 -8.04
N LEU A 132 13.97 11.39 -8.83
CA LEU A 132 14.21 12.00 -10.13
C LEU A 132 15.07 13.26 -10.03
N ASP A 133 14.78 14.12 -9.04
CA ASP A 133 15.46 15.39 -8.85
C ASP A 133 16.91 15.19 -8.40
N VAL A 134 17.11 14.45 -7.29
CA VAL A 134 18.42 14.38 -6.62
C VAL A 134 19.43 13.51 -7.38
N TYR A 135 18.96 12.45 -8.03
CA TYR A 135 19.86 11.57 -8.80
C TYR A 135 19.95 11.95 -10.29
N GLY A 136 19.28 13.05 -10.71
CA GLY A 136 19.34 13.54 -12.09
C GLY A 136 18.68 12.58 -13.09
N LEU A 137 17.64 11.85 -12.68
CA LEU A 137 17.02 10.82 -13.51
C LEU A 137 16.05 11.38 -14.57
N ARG A 138 15.63 12.65 -14.46
CA ARG A 138 14.73 13.30 -15.46
C ARG A 138 15.38 13.45 -16.82
N ALA A 139 16.69 13.60 -16.86
CA ALA A 139 17.44 13.82 -18.07
C ALA A 139 17.99 12.52 -18.70
N ALA A 140 17.30 11.40 -18.54
CA ALA A 140 17.72 10.12 -19.13
C ALA A 140 17.93 10.18 -20.66
N GLY A 141 17.41 11.22 -21.33
CA GLY A 141 17.74 11.55 -22.73
C GLY A 141 18.99 12.41 -22.94
N CYS A 142 19.48 13.17 -21.96
CA CYS A 142 20.58 14.13 -22.13
C CYS A 142 21.65 14.14 -21.03
N GLY A 143 21.36 13.81 -19.78
CA GLY A 143 22.23 14.06 -18.61
C GLY A 143 23.13 12.90 -18.19
N PHE A 144 22.80 11.67 -18.53
CA PHE A 144 23.63 10.51 -18.24
C PHE A 144 24.84 10.35 -19.17
N ARG A 145 25.00 11.25 -20.17
CA ARG A 145 26.15 11.24 -21.10
C ARG A 145 27.51 11.54 -20.47
N ALA A 146 27.56 12.17 -19.30
CA ALA A 146 28.82 12.68 -18.78
C ALA A 146 29.70 11.65 -18.05
N LEU A 147 29.20 10.44 -17.76
CA LEU A 147 29.95 9.39 -17.06
C LEU A 147 29.83 8.01 -17.74
N ALA A 148 29.38 7.93 -18.98
CA ALA A 148 29.03 6.67 -19.64
C ALA A 148 30.18 6.14 -20.48
N ASP A 149 30.37 4.84 -20.37
CA ASP A 149 31.01 4.00 -21.36
C ASP A 149 30.32 4.24 -22.73
N PRO A 150 31.04 4.71 -23.75
CA PRO A 150 30.46 4.99 -25.06
C PRO A 150 29.87 3.76 -25.77
N THR A 151 30.06 2.56 -25.25
CA THR A 151 29.49 1.32 -25.78
C THR A 151 28.09 1.02 -25.26
N LEU A 152 27.59 1.75 -24.25
CA LEU A 152 26.21 1.64 -23.76
C LEU A 152 25.31 2.63 -24.52
N ALA A 153 24.59 2.10 -25.51
CA ALA A 153 23.59 2.87 -26.24
C ALA A 153 22.62 3.56 -25.29
N SER A 154 22.47 4.88 -25.41
CA SER A 154 21.42 5.63 -24.69
C SER A 154 20.07 5.08 -25.12
N ALA A 155 19.34 4.40 -24.22
CA ALA A 155 17.96 4.10 -24.51
C ALA A 155 17.18 5.43 -24.59
N PRO A 156 16.54 5.74 -25.73
CA PRO A 156 15.64 6.87 -25.81
C PRO A 156 14.39 6.53 -24.97
N GLY A 157 14.03 7.37 -24.02
CA GLY A 157 12.82 7.20 -23.24
C GLY A 157 12.83 8.07 -21.97
N GLU A 158 11.65 8.46 -21.55
CA GLU A 158 11.44 9.18 -20.30
C GLU A 158 11.09 8.18 -19.18
N LEU A 159 11.65 8.38 -17.99
CA LEU A 159 11.28 7.59 -16.83
C LEU A 159 9.91 8.03 -16.31
N LYS A 160 8.97 7.10 -16.30
CA LYS A 160 7.62 7.26 -15.75
C LYS A 160 7.46 6.43 -14.50
N TYR A 161 6.53 6.87 -13.63
CA TYR A 161 6.18 6.16 -12.38
C TYR A 161 4.67 6.07 -12.15
N PHE A 162 3.86 6.88 -12.86
CA PHE A 162 2.40 6.73 -12.87
C PHE A 162 1.99 5.55 -13.75
N LEU A 163 0.92 4.88 -13.35
CA LEU A 163 0.24 3.83 -14.11
C LEU A 163 -1.04 4.37 -14.75
N GLY A 164 -1.71 3.55 -15.57
CA GLY A 164 -3.01 3.90 -16.14
C GLY A 164 -3.02 5.09 -17.08
N GLY A 165 -1.86 5.46 -17.66
CA GLY A 165 -1.76 6.61 -18.55
C GLY A 165 -1.85 7.97 -17.84
N LEU A 166 -1.72 7.98 -16.51
CA LEU A 166 -1.78 9.20 -15.71
C LEU A 166 -0.47 9.97 -15.76
N ASP A 167 -0.58 11.29 -15.65
CA ASP A 167 0.49 12.20 -15.25
C ASP A 167 0.20 12.80 -13.86
N GLN A 168 1.08 13.65 -13.38
CA GLN A 168 0.95 14.29 -12.08
C GLN A 168 -0.34 15.11 -11.94
N SER A 169 -0.75 15.81 -13.01
CA SER A 169 -1.96 16.64 -13.00
C SER A 169 -3.22 15.80 -12.96
N ALA A 170 -3.31 14.79 -13.82
CA ALA A 170 -4.42 13.85 -13.88
C ALA A 170 -4.55 13.04 -12.56
N TYR A 171 -3.42 12.61 -11.99
CA TYR A 171 -3.39 11.93 -10.70
C TYR A 171 -3.89 12.82 -9.56
N ARG A 172 -3.41 14.07 -9.49
CA ARG A 172 -3.87 15.03 -8.48
C ARG A 172 -5.37 15.29 -8.58
N GLU A 173 -5.90 15.45 -9.80
CA GLU A 173 -7.33 15.65 -10.02
C GLU A 173 -8.14 14.39 -9.65
N LEU A 174 -7.63 13.20 -9.96
CA LEU A 174 -8.25 11.94 -9.55
C LEU A 174 -8.33 11.84 -8.01
N LEU A 175 -7.25 12.17 -7.29
CA LEU A 175 -7.26 12.20 -5.83
C LEU A 175 -8.21 13.26 -5.28
N ARG A 176 -8.26 14.46 -5.89
CA ARG A 176 -9.19 15.51 -5.49
C ARG A 176 -10.63 15.02 -5.59
N ARG A 177 -11.01 14.43 -6.71
CA ARG A 177 -12.35 13.87 -6.92
C ARG A 177 -12.66 12.73 -5.93
N SER A 178 -11.69 11.88 -5.63
CA SER A 178 -11.86 10.74 -4.72
C SER A 178 -11.97 11.18 -3.27
N ILE A 179 -11.12 12.10 -2.81
CA ILE A 179 -11.02 12.48 -1.41
C ILE A 179 -11.97 13.64 -1.09
N VAL A 180 -11.93 14.71 -1.89
CA VAL A 180 -12.74 15.91 -1.65
C VAL A 180 -14.15 15.74 -2.20
N GLY A 181 -14.31 15.06 -3.34
CA GLY A 181 -15.60 14.95 -4.02
C GLY A 181 -16.07 16.30 -4.52
N GLY A 182 -17.35 16.60 -4.27
CA GLY A 182 -17.99 17.88 -4.61
C GLY A 182 -18.04 18.90 -3.45
N HIS A 183 -17.36 18.62 -2.32
CA HIS A 183 -17.42 19.43 -1.12
C HIS A 183 -16.37 20.55 -1.09
N ASP A 184 -16.58 21.55 -0.24
CA ASP A 184 -15.52 22.47 0.14
C ASP A 184 -14.45 21.69 0.94
N PRO A 185 -13.15 21.81 0.61
CA PRO A 185 -12.09 21.12 1.34
C PRO A 185 -12.11 21.35 2.86
N GLU A 186 -12.61 22.49 3.34
CA GLU A 186 -12.77 22.76 4.77
C GLU A 186 -13.75 21.80 5.45
N ASN A 187 -14.74 21.28 4.72
CA ASN A 187 -15.73 20.32 5.21
C ASN A 187 -15.32 18.85 4.99
N VAL A 188 -14.09 18.61 4.52
CA VAL A 188 -13.54 17.28 4.30
C VAL A 188 -12.36 17.06 5.22
N ILE A 189 -12.41 15.98 5.98
CA ILE A 189 -11.30 15.64 6.89
C ILE A 189 -10.60 14.35 6.45
N LEU A 190 -9.29 14.28 6.72
CA LEU A 190 -8.54 13.05 6.86
C LEU A 190 -8.63 12.64 8.34
N MET A 191 -9.35 11.56 8.62
CA MET A 191 -9.55 11.06 9.99
C MET A 191 -8.52 10.00 10.33
N GLU A 192 -7.79 10.19 11.42
CA GLU A 192 -6.76 9.24 11.90
C GLU A 192 -6.76 9.20 13.44
N ILE A 193 -6.06 8.21 14.01
CA ILE A 193 -5.79 8.08 15.43
C ILE A 193 -4.44 8.71 15.73
N ASP A 194 -4.40 9.71 16.62
CA ASP A 194 -3.16 10.36 17.05
C ASP A 194 -2.21 10.68 15.86
N PRO A 195 -2.69 11.48 14.89
CA PRO A 195 -2.04 11.64 13.59
C PRO A 195 -0.59 12.17 13.68
N LEU A 196 -0.28 12.97 14.69
CA LEU A 196 1.04 13.55 14.84
C LEU A 196 2.13 12.53 15.20
N HIS A 197 1.75 11.39 15.78
CA HIS A 197 2.66 10.31 16.15
C HIS A 197 2.63 9.12 15.18
N GLN A 198 1.86 9.22 14.09
CA GLN A 198 1.84 8.19 13.07
C GLN A 198 3.07 8.26 12.17
N LYS A 199 3.67 7.10 11.87
CA LYS A 199 4.80 7.02 10.91
C LYS A 199 4.41 7.53 9.52
N THR A 200 3.11 7.53 9.20
CA THR A 200 2.55 8.00 7.93
C THR A 200 2.15 9.48 7.95
N LEU A 201 2.53 10.24 8.99
CA LEU A 201 2.32 11.71 9.05
C LEU A 201 2.75 12.45 7.77
N PRO A 202 3.85 12.09 7.08
CA PRO A 202 4.21 12.70 5.80
C PRO A 202 3.09 12.64 4.74
N ASP A 203 2.36 11.54 4.66
CA ASP A 203 1.23 11.37 3.73
C ASP A 203 0.06 12.30 4.09
N PHE A 204 -0.18 12.51 5.39
CA PHE A 204 -1.26 13.38 5.87
C PHE A 204 -0.97 14.84 5.53
N LEU A 205 0.24 15.33 5.85
CA LEU A 205 0.65 16.69 5.55
C LEU A 205 0.66 16.97 4.04
N LEU A 206 1.10 16.00 3.24
CA LEU A 206 1.03 16.10 1.77
C LEU A 206 -0.40 16.08 1.25
N THR A 207 -1.30 15.31 1.86
CA THR A 207 -2.73 15.32 1.52
C THR A 207 -3.35 16.69 1.82
N GLU A 208 -3.08 17.26 2.98
CA GLU A 208 -3.50 18.63 3.34
C GLU A 208 -2.97 19.67 2.34
N LYS A 209 -1.68 19.65 2.06
CA LYS A 209 -1.02 20.58 1.13
C LYS A 209 -1.56 20.47 -0.29
N MET A 210 -1.85 19.24 -0.74
CA MET A 210 -2.32 18.96 -2.11
C MET A 210 -3.78 19.32 -2.31
N LEU A 211 -4.64 19.03 -1.32
CA LEU A 211 -6.09 19.04 -1.47
C LEU A 211 -6.80 20.08 -0.62
N GLY A 212 -6.13 20.69 0.35
CA GLY A 212 -6.72 21.69 1.26
C GLY A 212 -7.57 21.12 2.40
N VAL A 213 -7.65 19.78 2.50
CA VAL A 213 -8.38 19.08 3.59
C VAL A 213 -7.63 19.21 4.91
N ARG A 214 -8.28 18.81 6.02
CA ARG A 214 -7.67 18.80 7.35
C ARG A 214 -7.50 17.40 7.89
N THR A 215 -6.34 17.14 8.48
CA THR A 215 -6.13 15.95 9.32
C THR A 215 -6.72 16.23 10.70
N VAL A 216 -7.62 15.35 11.14
CA VAL A 216 -8.33 15.45 12.43
C VAL A 216 -8.17 14.15 13.18
N ASP A 217 -7.78 14.24 14.46
CA ASP A 217 -7.79 13.07 15.34
C ASP A 217 -9.24 12.64 15.59
N ILE A 218 -9.51 11.36 15.51
CA ILE A 218 -10.85 10.80 15.72
C ILE A 218 -11.45 11.22 17.09
N VAL A 219 -10.60 11.43 18.10
CA VAL A 219 -11.04 11.84 19.45
C VAL A 219 -11.53 13.30 19.50
N ASP A 220 -11.12 14.11 18.54
CA ASP A 220 -11.51 15.52 18.43
C ASP A 220 -12.81 15.73 17.67
N ILE A 221 -13.33 14.69 17.04
CA ILE A 221 -14.61 14.73 16.32
C ILE A 221 -15.76 14.77 17.32
N LYS A 222 -16.64 15.75 17.15
CA LYS A 222 -17.84 15.94 17.97
C LYS A 222 -19.08 15.57 17.17
N LYS A 223 -20.08 15.01 17.85
CA LYS A 223 -21.37 14.62 17.25
C LYS A 223 -22.51 15.41 17.87
N GLU A 224 -23.45 15.85 17.03
CA GLU A 224 -24.70 16.49 17.42
C GLU A 224 -25.82 15.98 16.50
N GLY A 225 -26.69 15.13 17.04
CA GLY A 225 -27.64 14.37 16.23
C GLY A 225 -26.91 13.42 15.26
N SER A 226 -27.18 13.51 13.97
CA SER A 226 -26.51 12.80 12.89
C SER A 226 -25.27 13.51 12.34
N ARG A 227 -25.03 14.76 12.74
CA ARG A 227 -23.96 15.60 12.20
C ARG A 227 -22.68 15.49 12.99
N LEU A 228 -21.56 15.47 12.27
CA LEU A 228 -20.21 15.52 12.83
C LEU A 228 -19.59 16.91 12.57
N TYR A 229 -18.70 17.33 13.46
CA TYR A 229 -17.92 18.55 13.32
C TYR A 229 -16.60 18.45 14.09
N TYR A 230 -15.66 19.28 13.68
CA TYR A 230 -14.39 19.49 14.39
C TYR A 230 -14.26 20.98 14.74
N GLU A 231 -13.30 21.30 15.60
CA GLU A 231 -13.04 22.68 15.99
C GLU A 231 -11.78 23.21 15.29
N ARG A 232 -11.89 24.41 14.73
CA ARG A 232 -10.79 25.13 14.09
C ARG A 232 -10.87 26.60 14.46
N ASP A 233 -9.78 27.15 15.03
CA ASP A 233 -9.67 28.55 15.44
C ASP A 233 -10.87 29.01 16.31
N GLY A 234 -11.33 28.13 17.22
CA GLY A 234 -12.48 28.36 18.09
C GLY A 234 -13.85 28.33 17.39
N LYS A 235 -13.90 27.88 16.14
CA LYS A 235 -15.16 27.73 15.37
C LYS A 235 -15.44 26.26 15.12
N ARG A 236 -16.73 25.94 15.17
CA ARG A 236 -17.21 24.63 14.73
C ARG A 236 -17.27 24.57 13.20
N VAL A 237 -16.62 23.58 12.62
CA VAL A 237 -16.62 23.32 11.19
C VAL A 237 -17.35 21.99 10.96
N PRO A 238 -18.43 21.97 10.15
CA PRO A 238 -19.14 20.73 9.86
C PRO A 238 -18.31 19.81 8.99
N ILE A 239 -18.36 18.51 9.30
CA ILE A 239 -17.74 17.44 8.52
C ILE A 239 -18.80 16.86 7.59
N LEU A 240 -18.60 16.99 6.29
CA LEU A 240 -19.51 16.47 5.27
C LEU A 240 -18.92 15.22 4.59
N ARG A 241 -17.57 15.07 4.63
CA ARG A 241 -16.90 13.92 4.04
C ARG A 241 -15.66 13.53 4.84
N ILE A 242 -15.44 12.23 4.97
CA ILE A 242 -14.33 11.67 5.74
C ILE A 242 -13.45 10.81 4.83
N TYR A 243 -12.20 11.20 4.67
CA TYR A 243 -11.13 10.34 4.16
C TYR A 243 -10.61 9.50 5.31
N ASN A 244 -11.07 8.24 5.36
CA ASN A 244 -10.83 7.36 6.50
C ASN A 244 -9.45 6.72 6.44
N ARG A 245 -8.61 7.06 7.44
CA ARG A 245 -7.30 6.49 7.66
C ARG A 245 -7.20 5.69 8.98
N THR A 246 -8.29 5.67 9.73
CA THR A 246 -8.38 4.98 11.02
C THR A 246 -8.44 3.47 10.84
N ILE A 247 -7.57 2.75 11.53
CA ILE A 247 -7.50 1.29 11.55
C ILE A 247 -8.21 0.78 12.79
N VAL A 248 -9.24 -0.04 12.60
CA VAL A 248 -10.07 -0.57 13.69
C VAL A 248 -9.24 -1.38 14.71
N ASP A 249 -8.33 -2.23 14.23
CA ASP A 249 -7.40 -2.99 15.08
C ASP A 249 -6.56 -2.07 16.01
N GLU A 250 -6.20 -0.88 15.53
CA GLU A 250 -5.49 0.10 16.33
C GLU A 250 -6.38 0.78 17.37
N LEU A 251 -7.63 1.09 17.00
CA LEU A 251 -8.64 1.62 17.94
C LEU A 251 -8.83 0.69 19.14
N GLU A 252 -9.05 -0.60 18.86
CA GLU A 252 -9.24 -1.61 19.89
C GLU A 252 -8.00 -1.78 20.78
N ARG A 253 -6.84 -1.97 20.16
CA ARG A 253 -5.58 -2.20 20.86
C ARG A 253 -5.15 -1.02 21.73
N LYS A 254 -5.44 0.21 21.30
CA LYS A 254 -5.15 1.44 22.06
C LYS A 254 -6.28 1.83 23.01
N GLY A 255 -7.45 1.19 22.95
CA GLY A 255 -8.62 1.52 23.77
C GLY A 255 -9.08 2.98 23.55
N VAL A 256 -9.10 3.44 22.29
CA VAL A 256 -9.42 4.82 21.93
C VAL A 256 -10.91 5.07 22.10
N ASN A 257 -11.28 6.07 22.93
CA ASN A 257 -12.64 6.54 23.08
C ASN A 257 -12.87 7.80 22.23
N PHE A 258 -13.93 7.82 21.44
CA PHE A 258 -14.27 8.94 20.56
C PHE A 258 -15.77 9.22 20.54
N GLY A 259 -16.17 10.35 19.94
CA GLY A 259 -17.46 10.99 20.17
C GLY A 259 -18.66 10.45 19.37
N PHE A 260 -18.53 9.34 18.61
CA PHE A 260 -19.62 8.78 17.80
C PHE A 260 -19.55 7.24 17.75
N ASP A 261 -20.64 6.60 17.34
CA ASP A 261 -20.65 5.15 17.09
C ASP A 261 -20.57 4.89 15.58
N TRP A 262 -19.79 3.90 15.16
CA TRP A 262 -19.68 3.51 13.76
C TRP A 262 -21.03 3.10 13.14
N ARG A 263 -21.94 2.59 13.96
CA ARG A 263 -23.28 2.13 13.56
C ARG A 263 -24.30 3.26 13.40
N ASP A 264 -23.93 4.48 13.80
CA ASP A 264 -24.81 5.63 13.65
C ASP A 264 -25.03 5.95 12.16
N GLU A 265 -26.26 6.35 11.82
CA GLU A 265 -26.54 6.97 10.54
C GLU A 265 -26.05 8.43 10.59
N LEU A 266 -24.86 8.65 10.09
CA LEU A 266 -24.21 9.96 10.09
C LEU A 266 -24.43 10.68 8.76
N ASP A 267 -24.63 11.99 8.82
CA ASP A 267 -24.76 12.87 7.64
C ASP A 267 -23.37 13.13 7.01
N VAL A 268 -22.63 12.07 6.69
CA VAL A 268 -21.30 12.17 6.08
C VAL A 268 -21.16 11.20 4.91
N GLU A 269 -20.36 11.59 3.94
CA GLU A 269 -19.86 10.69 2.90
C GLU A 269 -18.51 10.08 3.30
N TRP A 270 -18.26 8.85 2.88
CA TRP A 270 -16.99 8.19 3.11
C TRP A 270 -16.13 8.13 1.85
N ALA A 271 -14.98 8.77 1.87
CA ALA A 271 -13.88 8.51 0.96
C ALA A 271 -13.03 7.37 1.54
N GLY A 272 -13.33 6.14 1.16
CA GLY A 272 -12.82 4.92 1.82
C GLY A 272 -13.75 4.47 2.94
N HIS A 273 -14.87 3.82 2.55
CA HIS A 273 -15.88 3.32 3.50
C HIS A 273 -15.28 2.23 4.41
N PRO A 274 -15.45 2.32 5.74
CA PRO A 274 -14.77 1.46 6.72
C PRO A 274 -15.01 -0.05 6.54
N ASN A 275 -16.21 -0.47 6.13
CA ASN A 275 -16.53 -1.89 5.97
C ASN A 275 -15.63 -2.61 4.96
N TRP A 276 -15.14 -1.87 3.94
CA TRP A 276 -14.28 -2.45 2.91
C TRP A 276 -12.91 -2.90 3.43
N TYR A 277 -12.44 -2.32 4.53
CA TYR A 277 -11.27 -2.79 5.26
C TYR A 277 -11.36 -4.27 5.65
N PHE A 278 -12.54 -4.70 6.11
CA PHE A 278 -12.78 -6.09 6.48
C PHE A 278 -13.07 -6.96 5.26
N ARG A 279 -13.84 -6.42 4.31
CA ARG A 279 -14.26 -7.17 3.12
C ARG A 279 -13.09 -7.53 2.20
N ILE A 280 -12.15 -6.63 2.00
CA ILE A 280 -10.95 -6.86 1.19
C ILE A 280 -9.72 -6.80 2.09
N SER A 281 -9.27 -7.97 2.50
CA SER A 281 -8.16 -8.21 3.40
C SER A 281 -7.57 -9.61 3.11
N LYS A 282 -6.76 -10.15 3.99
CA LYS A 282 -6.32 -11.55 3.90
C LYS A 282 -7.47 -12.55 3.89
N PHE A 283 -8.65 -12.17 4.41
CA PHE A 283 -9.90 -12.95 4.30
C PHE A 283 -10.27 -13.25 2.84
N SER A 284 -9.94 -12.36 1.91
CA SER A 284 -10.30 -12.48 0.49
C SER A 284 -9.53 -13.57 -0.24
N ILE A 285 -8.28 -13.85 0.18
CA ILE A 285 -7.33 -14.64 -0.61
C ILE A 285 -7.84 -16.06 -0.93
N PRO A 286 -8.45 -16.82 0.02
CA PRO A 286 -8.95 -18.16 -0.26
C PRO A 286 -10.10 -18.22 -1.29
N TYR A 287 -10.73 -17.09 -1.62
CA TYR A 287 -11.82 -17.02 -2.60
C TYR A 287 -11.35 -16.67 -4.01
N LEU A 288 -10.10 -16.24 -4.16
CA LEU A 288 -9.54 -15.82 -5.45
C LEU A 288 -9.09 -17.02 -6.30
N LYS A 289 -9.30 -16.92 -7.61
CA LYS A 289 -8.89 -17.93 -8.60
C LYS A 289 -8.11 -17.24 -9.71
N HIS A 290 -6.80 -17.22 -9.59
CA HIS A 290 -5.91 -16.63 -10.59
C HIS A 290 -4.52 -17.26 -10.47
N GLU A 291 -3.76 -17.31 -11.56
CA GLU A 291 -2.41 -17.91 -11.57
C GLU A 291 -1.43 -17.23 -10.62
N SER A 292 -1.64 -15.93 -10.32
CA SER A 292 -0.80 -15.19 -9.36
C SER A 292 -1.12 -15.54 -7.90
N VAL A 293 -2.25 -16.18 -7.60
CA VAL A 293 -2.69 -16.45 -6.24
C VAL A 293 -2.08 -17.73 -5.72
N PRO A 294 -1.26 -17.70 -4.65
CA PRO A 294 -0.74 -18.89 -4.01
C PRO A 294 -1.88 -19.66 -3.34
N LYS A 295 -1.76 -20.99 -3.27
CA LYS A 295 -2.75 -21.80 -2.56
C LYS A 295 -2.90 -21.30 -1.14
N THR A 296 -4.14 -21.08 -0.75
CA THR A 296 -4.47 -20.49 0.55
C THR A 296 -5.75 -21.10 1.10
N TRP A 297 -5.73 -21.46 2.37
CA TRP A 297 -6.88 -22.03 3.07
C TRP A 297 -7.16 -21.29 4.35
N PHE A 298 -8.43 -21.18 4.74
CA PHE A 298 -8.75 -20.91 6.13
C PHE A 298 -8.29 -22.06 7.01
N LEU A 299 -7.75 -21.78 8.17
CA LEU A 299 -7.15 -22.80 9.03
C LEU A 299 -8.18 -23.80 9.58
N ASP A 300 -9.44 -23.37 9.77
CA ASP A 300 -10.56 -24.21 10.19
C ASP A 300 -11.11 -25.11 9.07
N ARG A 301 -10.75 -24.83 7.80
CA ARG A 301 -11.19 -25.57 6.61
C ARG A 301 -10.05 -26.33 5.93
N LEU A 302 -8.91 -26.40 6.57
CA LEU A 302 -7.77 -27.13 6.07
C LEU A 302 -8.06 -28.64 6.17
N PRO A 303 -8.01 -29.41 5.06
CA PRO A 303 -8.34 -30.85 5.09
C PRO A 303 -7.40 -31.66 5.98
N GLU A 304 -6.13 -31.36 5.91
CA GLU A 304 -5.05 -31.89 6.78
C GLU A 304 -3.93 -30.88 6.88
N ILE A 305 -3.19 -30.90 7.96
CA ILE A 305 -1.98 -30.06 8.13
C ILE A 305 -0.89 -30.59 7.20
N PRO A 306 -0.36 -29.76 6.27
CA PRO A 306 0.73 -30.16 5.38
C PRO A 306 1.95 -30.68 6.15
N ARG A 307 2.66 -31.63 5.56
CA ARG A 307 3.88 -32.19 6.18
C ARG A 307 5.10 -31.26 5.99
N ASP A 308 5.09 -30.45 4.94
CA ASP A 308 6.11 -29.53 4.47
C ASP A 308 5.81 -28.08 4.88
N LEU A 309 5.53 -27.86 6.15
CA LEU A 309 5.12 -26.55 6.71
C LEU A 309 6.16 -25.44 6.47
N GLU A 310 7.41 -25.76 6.19
CA GLU A 310 8.45 -24.83 5.75
C GLU A 310 8.08 -24.08 4.45
N ASN A 311 7.17 -24.62 3.66
CA ASN A 311 6.66 -24.03 2.42
C ASN A 311 5.39 -23.22 2.62
N TYR A 312 5.04 -22.88 3.86
CA TYR A 312 3.81 -22.13 4.18
C TYR A 312 4.08 -20.93 5.07
N ALA A 313 3.11 -20.03 5.12
CA ALA A 313 3.02 -18.93 6.05
C ALA A 313 1.64 -18.95 6.74
N LEU A 314 1.64 -18.91 8.05
CA LEU A 314 0.46 -18.80 8.89
C LEU A 314 0.20 -17.32 9.16
N LYS A 315 -1.00 -16.83 8.83
CA LYS A 315 -1.32 -15.39 8.88
C LYS A 315 -2.66 -15.17 9.59
N PRO A 316 -2.74 -14.28 10.59
CA PRO A 316 -4.01 -13.79 11.08
C PRO A 316 -4.70 -12.91 10.03
N LEU A 317 -6.04 -12.95 9.94
CA LEU A 317 -6.81 -12.24 8.91
C LEU A 317 -6.71 -10.72 9.02
N TYR A 318 -6.86 -10.20 10.22
CA TYR A 318 -6.97 -8.76 10.51
C TYR A 318 -5.75 -8.26 11.27
N SER A 319 -4.60 -8.26 10.61
CA SER A 319 -3.36 -7.75 11.18
C SER A 319 -2.58 -6.92 10.15
N PHE A 320 -1.90 -5.86 10.62
CA PHE A 320 -1.09 -4.97 9.80
C PHE A 320 0.40 -5.19 9.99
N ALA A 321 1.19 -4.73 9.03
CA ALA A 321 2.66 -4.72 9.07
C ALA A 321 3.30 -6.09 9.40
N GLY A 322 2.61 -7.18 9.07
CA GLY A 322 3.10 -8.54 9.33
C GLY A 322 2.98 -9.01 10.77
N LEU A 323 2.24 -8.30 11.63
CA LEU A 323 2.03 -8.69 13.02
C LEU A 323 1.36 -10.08 13.08
N GLY A 324 1.94 -11.00 13.87
CA GLY A 324 1.40 -12.35 14.04
C GLY A 324 1.59 -13.28 12.85
N VAL A 325 2.29 -12.86 11.78
CA VAL A 325 2.65 -13.73 10.66
C VAL A 325 3.81 -14.63 11.05
N VAL A 326 3.63 -15.94 10.90
CA VAL A 326 4.68 -16.95 11.13
C VAL A 326 5.06 -17.56 9.77
N ILE A 327 6.31 -17.35 9.36
CA ILE A 327 6.88 -17.98 8.17
C ILE A 327 7.46 -19.34 8.56
N ALA A 328 7.15 -20.38 7.78
CA ALA A 328 7.55 -21.76 8.07
C ALA A 328 7.07 -22.20 9.47
N PRO A 329 5.73 -22.16 9.75
CA PRO A 329 5.23 -22.50 11.06
C PRO A 329 5.55 -23.95 11.45
N ALA A 330 5.82 -24.18 12.73
CA ALA A 330 5.87 -25.52 13.26
C ALA A 330 4.45 -26.07 13.49
N LYS A 331 4.32 -27.39 13.66
CA LYS A 331 2.99 -27.99 14.01
C LYS A 331 2.44 -27.43 15.32
N GLU A 332 3.34 -27.14 16.24
CA GLU A 332 3.04 -26.57 17.55
C GLU A 332 2.43 -25.16 17.45
N ASP A 333 2.90 -24.34 16.48
CA ASP A 333 2.33 -23.02 16.23
C ASP A 333 0.86 -23.10 15.80
N ILE A 334 0.54 -24.08 14.95
CA ILE A 334 -0.84 -24.34 14.50
C ILE A 334 -1.68 -24.95 15.65
N ALA A 335 -1.10 -25.89 16.41
CA ALA A 335 -1.79 -26.54 17.53
C ALA A 335 -2.09 -25.55 18.68
N ALA A 336 -1.25 -24.54 18.87
CA ALA A 336 -1.44 -23.49 19.87
C ALA A 336 -2.64 -22.58 19.57
N ILE A 337 -3.17 -22.58 18.33
CA ILE A 337 -4.35 -21.80 17.97
C ILE A 337 -5.61 -22.57 18.40
N PRO A 338 -6.40 -22.06 19.36
CA PRO A 338 -7.65 -22.66 19.77
C PRO A 338 -8.63 -22.86 18.59
N ALA A 339 -9.44 -23.91 18.62
CA ALA A 339 -10.33 -24.27 17.52
C ALA A 339 -11.27 -23.11 17.11
N GLU A 340 -11.80 -22.38 18.09
CA GLU A 340 -12.68 -21.23 17.92
C GLU A 340 -11.99 -20.02 17.29
N LYS A 341 -10.66 -19.94 17.32
CA LYS A 341 -9.86 -18.88 16.69
C LYS A 341 -9.34 -19.23 15.30
N ARG A 342 -9.35 -20.51 14.90
CA ARG A 342 -8.87 -20.95 13.59
C ARG A 342 -9.56 -20.31 12.40
N PRO A 343 -10.87 -19.97 12.43
CA PRO A 343 -11.53 -19.23 11.34
C PRO A 343 -10.91 -17.86 11.05
N TYR A 344 -10.14 -17.29 11.99
CA TYR A 344 -9.47 -15.99 11.85
C TYR A 344 -8.02 -16.10 11.37
N TYR A 345 -7.61 -17.27 10.87
CA TYR A 345 -6.27 -17.51 10.32
C TYR A 345 -6.34 -18.14 8.95
N ILE A 346 -5.35 -17.85 8.13
CA ILE A 346 -5.09 -18.56 6.88
C ILE A 346 -3.71 -19.22 6.91
N LEU A 347 -3.64 -20.39 6.25
CA LEU A 347 -2.38 -21.03 5.88
C LEU A 347 -2.21 -20.81 4.38
N GLN A 348 -1.16 -20.08 3.99
CA GLN A 348 -0.86 -19.70 2.62
C GLN A 348 0.47 -20.30 2.17
N GLU A 349 0.52 -20.82 0.94
CA GLU A 349 1.76 -21.26 0.30
C GLU A 349 2.77 -20.10 0.27
N ARG A 350 3.99 -20.38 0.73
CA ARG A 350 5.05 -19.38 0.88
C ARG A 350 5.62 -18.98 -0.48
N LEU A 351 5.80 -17.69 -0.67
CA LEU A 351 6.45 -17.15 -1.85
C LEU A 351 7.97 -17.03 -1.63
N HIS A 352 8.75 -17.63 -2.52
CA HIS A 352 10.20 -17.49 -2.54
C HIS A 352 10.57 -16.33 -3.46
N PHE A 353 10.64 -15.12 -2.90
CA PHE A 353 10.95 -13.90 -3.64
C PHE A 353 12.34 -13.96 -4.25
N GLU A 354 12.40 -13.69 -5.54
CA GLU A 354 13.66 -13.57 -6.28
C GLU A 354 14.36 -12.25 -5.93
N PRO A 355 15.67 -12.24 -5.65
CA PRO A 355 16.43 -11.02 -5.37
C PRO A 355 16.78 -10.26 -6.66
N VAL A 356 15.77 -9.63 -7.27
CA VAL A 356 15.86 -9.02 -8.60
C VAL A 356 16.56 -7.66 -8.65
N ILE A 357 16.82 -7.03 -7.51
CA ILE A 357 17.45 -5.71 -7.42
C ILE A 357 18.92 -5.89 -7.07
N GLU A 358 19.79 -5.71 -8.04
CA GLU A 358 21.23 -5.79 -7.84
C GLU A 358 21.75 -4.54 -7.11
N THR A 359 22.42 -4.72 -5.98
CA THR A 359 22.97 -3.65 -5.16
C THR A 359 24.42 -3.95 -4.78
N PRO A 360 25.20 -2.96 -4.30
CA PRO A 360 26.55 -3.22 -3.78
C PRO A 360 26.61 -4.24 -2.64
N PHE A 361 25.47 -4.49 -1.96
CA PHE A 361 25.34 -5.47 -0.87
C PHE A 361 24.68 -6.78 -1.32
N GLY A 362 24.70 -7.06 -2.62
CA GLY A 362 24.11 -8.25 -3.24
C GLY A 362 22.67 -8.05 -3.69
N GLY A 363 22.06 -9.14 -4.14
CA GLY A 363 20.68 -9.17 -4.62
C GLY A 363 19.68 -8.83 -3.52
N THR A 364 18.78 -7.89 -3.80
CA THR A 364 17.73 -7.44 -2.90
C THR A 364 16.37 -7.78 -3.51
N LYS A 365 15.44 -8.26 -2.68
CA LYS A 365 14.06 -8.57 -3.06
C LYS A 365 13.23 -7.29 -3.14
N ALA A 366 12.19 -7.32 -3.96
CA ALA A 366 11.20 -6.27 -4.01
C ALA A 366 9.79 -6.85 -3.86
N GLU A 367 8.99 -6.24 -3.00
CA GLU A 367 7.55 -6.39 -2.96
C GLU A 367 6.93 -5.15 -3.59
N VAL A 368 6.06 -5.36 -4.56
CA VAL A 368 5.44 -4.30 -5.36
C VAL A 368 3.98 -4.19 -4.98
N ARG A 369 3.61 -3.10 -4.35
CA ARG A 369 2.22 -2.75 -4.06
C ARG A 369 1.68 -1.90 -5.18
N VAL A 370 0.73 -2.40 -5.95
CA VAL A 370 -0.01 -1.61 -6.93
C VAL A 370 -1.19 -0.94 -6.25
N MET A 371 -1.31 0.37 -6.44
CA MET A 371 -2.35 1.21 -5.85
C MET A 371 -3.44 1.48 -6.87
N TYR A 372 -4.69 1.38 -6.44
CA TYR A 372 -5.87 1.59 -7.28
C TYR A 372 -6.80 2.63 -6.66
N VAL A 373 -7.40 3.42 -7.53
CA VAL A 373 -8.53 4.30 -7.21
C VAL A 373 -9.73 3.86 -8.05
N TRP A 374 -10.87 3.70 -7.42
CA TRP A 374 -12.12 3.31 -8.08
C TRP A 374 -13.18 4.40 -7.86
N LEU A 375 -13.33 5.27 -8.84
CA LEU A 375 -14.47 6.17 -8.98
C LEU A 375 -15.47 5.55 -9.96
N GLU A 376 -15.49 6.01 -11.21
CA GLU A 376 -16.27 5.40 -12.29
C GLU A 376 -15.60 4.12 -12.79
N GLU A 377 -14.25 4.14 -12.85
CA GLU A 377 -13.43 3.01 -13.30
C GLU A 377 -12.35 2.67 -12.28
N LEU A 378 -12.08 1.37 -12.15
CA LEU A 378 -10.96 0.88 -11.35
C LEU A 378 -9.63 1.20 -12.08
N THR A 379 -8.88 2.17 -11.60
CA THR A 379 -7.66 2.66 -12.23
C THR A 379 -6.44 2.36 -11.37
N ALA A 380 -5.45 1.66 -11.94
CA ALA A 380 -4.13 1.53 -11.32
C ALA A 380 -3.41 2.88 -11.45
N VAL A 381 -2.85 3.39 -10.36
CA VAL A 381 -2.35 4.77 -10.31
C VAL A 381 -0.85 4.88 -10.06
N LEU A 382 -0.35 4.18 -9.06
CA LEU A 382 1.04 4.22 -8.61
C LEU A 382 1.47 2.87 -8.04
N THR A 383 2.76 2.74 -7.72
CA THR A 383 3.29 1.60 -6.98
C THR A 383 4.06 2.05 -5.75
N ILE A 384 3.93 1.31 -4.65
CA ILE A 384 4.84 1.39 -3.50
C ILE A 384 5.78 0.20 -3.58
N ILE A 385 7.07 0.43 -3.40
CA ILE A 385 8.06 -0.63 -3.35
C ILE A 385 8.55 -0.81 -1.92
N ARG A 386 8.59 -2.04 -1.46
CA ARG A 386 9.29 -2.44 -0.24
C ARG A 386 10.46 -3.33 -0.62
N MET A 387 11.67 -2.86 -0.34
CA MET A 387 12.91 -3.59 -0.59
C MET A 387 13.44 -4.23 0.67
N GLY A 388 13.88 -5.48 0.58
CA GLY A 388 14.42 -6.20 1.73
C GLY A 388 15.22 -7.43 1.34
N ARG A 389 16.08 -7.92 2.25
CA ARG A 389 16.81 -9.17 2.13
C ARG A 389 16.37 -10.23 3.13
N GLY A 390 15.64 -9.82 4.17
CA GLY A 390 15.08 -10.70 5.18
C GLY A 390 13.96 -11.62 4.67
N LEU A 391 13.41 -12.42 5.56
CA LEU A 391 12.23 -13.27 5.28
C LEU A 391 10.97 -12.43 5.15
N MET A 392 10.82 -11.38 5.97
CA MET A 392 9.71 -10.46 5.96
C MET A 392 10.09 -9.19 5.19
N MET A 393 9.20 -8.71 4.31
CA MET A 393 9.45 -7.55 3.45
C MET A 393 9.09 -6.21 4.11
N GLY A 394 8.44 -6.22 5.27
CA GLY A 394 8.12 -5.00 6.01
C GLY A 394 9.36 -4.15 6.27
N VAL A 395 9.23 -2.82 6.11
CA VAL A 395 10.35 -1.86 6.22
C VAL A 395 11.03 -1.96 7.58
N ASP A 396 10.27 -2.13 8.65
CA ASP A 396 10.80 -2.25 10.02
C ASP A 396 11.65 -3.52 10.24
N HIS A 397 11.35 -4.61 9.51
CA HIS A 397 12.11 -5.86 9.60
C HIS A 397 13.50 -5.77 8.93
N ASN A 398 13.71 -4.77 8.07
CA ASN A 398 14.93 -4.59 7.30
C ASN A 398 15.67 -3.29 7.66
N LYS A 399 15.22 -2.50 8.66
CA LYS A 399 15.70 -1.14 8.96
C LYS A 399 17.20 -1.03 9.25
N ASN A 400 17.84 -2.10 9.71
CA ASN A 400 19.27 -2.15 10.04
C ASN A 400 20.14 -2.57 8.85
N MET A 401 19.58 -2.72 7.65
CA MET A 401 20.29 -3.03 6.43
C MET A 401 20.42 -1.81 5.54
N GLU A 402 21.42 -1.79 4.66
CA GLU A 402 21.58 -0.78 3.63
C GLU A 402 20.95 -1.22 2.31
N TRP A 403 20.59 -0.28 1.46
CA TRP A 403 19.96 -0.50 0.16
C TRP A 403 18.65 -1.31 0.25
N VAL A 404 17.88 -1.02 1.27
CA VAL A 404 16.55 -1.60 1.57
C VAL A 404 15.62 -0.51 2.11
N GLY A 405 14.33 -0.81 2.23
CA GLY A 405 13.32 0.10 2.76
C GLY A 405 12.26 0.46 1.73
N ALA A 406 11.52 1.52 1.98
CA ALA A 406 10.54 2.05 1.05
C ALA A 406 11.21 2.69 -0.16
N SER A 407 10.64 2.52 -1.35
CA SER A 407 11.20 2.99 -2.61
C SER A 407 10.11 3.29 -3.64
N ALA A 408 10.52 3.80 -4.82
CA ALA A 408 9.68 4.03 -5.98
C ALA A 408 10.06 3.12 -7.14
N ALA A 409 9.10 2.77 -8.00
CA ALA A 409 9.35 2.09 -9.26
C ALA A 409 9.25 3.05 -10.43
N PHE A 410 10.17 2.89 -11.37
CA PHE A 410 10.21 3.58 -12.65
C PHE A 410 10.21 2.59 -13.80
N TYR A 411 9.64 3.00 -14.92
CA TYR A 411 9.72 2.31 -16.21
C TYR A 411 10.06 3.31 -17.32
N LEU A 412 10.58 2.80 -18.43
CA LEU A 412 10.81 3.60 -19.64
C LEU A 412 9.55 3.58 -20.52
N GLU A 413 9.19 4.77 -21.00
CA GLU A 413 8.16 4.94 -22.01
C GLU A 413 8.77 5.24 -23.37
#